data_553c1f630e303c2a58cc079d04bd48c5
#
_entry.id   553c1f630e303c2a58cc079d04bd48c5
#
_cell.length_a   1.000
_cell.length_b   1.000
_cell.length_c   1.000
_cell.angle_alpha   90.00
_cell.angle_beta   90.00
_cell.angle_gamma   90.00
#
_symmetry.space_group_name_H-M   'P 1'
#
loop_
_entity.id
_entity.type
_entity.pdbx_description
1 polymer ?
#
loop_
_entity_poly.entity_id
_entity_poly.type
_entity_poly.pdbx_seq_one_letter_code
_entity_poly.pdbx_strand_id
1 'polypeptide(L)'
;MLIASLATFLCSVFFSFVSTKWVRDVANRHGWATPPASVRHLHTRALPRLGGIAIFVAFLASFGMALLFTYGIVAVPVRTVLTILMAGSLIFLLGVYDDFFSAGPWLKFTVQGLAATLLFAGGLRILDLPVLFRNHHFPWFLSLPLTILWVVAITNAFNLIDGLDGLAAGSALFSTLVVFTVAVVNGAGLVSIMAIALVGSILGFLRFNFSPATIFLGDCGSLFIGFMLSALALQGAQKAPTIIAVAIPVVSFGLPILESTLSVLRRFLSGRPVFTADREHIHHKLLQRGLSQRQVVITLYAVSALFALLSLFLLWPTERTLGLVLAVLGTGVWIGVQHLGYLEFGELRRVAQRTIERQVIINNLALRRAAEELKVTSEYVQLCRILMAALTNNDLDAFDLQLLVSPADLPEVRGLELISPWGSDPYLRWTNAAIFSDAPLRGTCSLRLDLVSSTGRQCGAITVYRQYSARDVQLDLNLLICSFPQILADALERCAESTAEVSLVEHNADLLTA
;
A
#
# COMPACT_ATOMS: atom_id res chain seq x y z
N MET A 1 20.57 -2.40 -33.93
CA MET A 1 19.74 -2.23 -32.72
C MET A 1 19.26 -3.57 -32.15
N LEU A 2 18.55 -4.42 -32.91
CA LEU A 2 17.97 -5.68 -32.39
C LEU A 2 19.00 -6.61 -31.75
N ILE A 3 20.12 -6.89 -32.43
CA ILE A 3 21.20 -7.74 -31.92
C ILE A 3 21.80 -7.16 -30.64
N ALA A 4 22.06 -5.85 -30.60
CA ALA A 4 22.60 -5.19 -29.42
C ALA A 4 21.61 -5.23 -28.24
N SER A 5 20.31 -5.02 -28.49
CA SER A 5 19.29 -5.15 -27.47
C SER A 5 19.19 -6.59 -26.94
N LEU A 6 19.25 -7.59 -27.82
CA LEU A 6 19.25 -9.00 -27.40
C LEU A 6 20.49 -9.36 -26.58
N ALA A 7 21.67 -8.94 -27.01
CA ALA A 7 22.90 -9.14 -26.27
C ALA A 7 22.85 -8.47 -24.88
N THR A 8 22.40 -7.21 -24.82
CA THR A 8 22.23 -6.49 -23.56
C THR A 8 21.25 -7.21 -22.63
N PHE A 9 20.12 -7.67 -23.16
CA PHE A 9 19.12 -8.44 -22.40
C PHE A 9 19.73 -9.71 -21.78
N LEU A 10 20.39 -10.52 -22.62
CA LEU A 10 20.99 -11.79 -22.15
C LEU A 10 22.10 -11.56 -21.12
N CYS A 11 22.98 -10.58 -21.35
CA CYS A 11 24.00 -10.17 -20.38
C CYS A 11 23.36 -9.71 -19.06
N SER A 12 22.29 -8.91 -19.14
CA SER A 12 21.61 -8.39 -17.95
C SER A 12 20.95 -9.49 -17.14
N VAL A 13 20.25 -10.42 -17.78
CA VAL A 13 19.67 -11.61 -17.12
C VAL A 13 20.77 -12.43 -16.44
N PHE A 14 21.88 -12.67 -17.13
CA PHE A 14 23.00 -13.44 -16.60
C PHE A 14 23.63 -12.73 -15.39
N PHE A 15 23.99 -11.46 -15.51
CA PHE A 15 24.57 -10.69 -14.40
C PHE A 15 23.62 -10.63 -13.20
N SER A 16 22.32 -10.42 -13.45
CA SER A 16 21.33 -10.39 -12.37
C SER A 16 21.19 -11.74 -11.69
N PHE A 17 21.15 -12.83 -12.45
CA PHE A 17 21.09 -14.18 -11.88
C PHE A 17 22.30 -14.48 -10.98
N VAL A 18 23.51 -14.17 -11.45
CA VAL A 18 24.75 -14.41 -10.70
C VAL A 18 24.84 -13.50 -9.48
N SER A 19 24.60 -12.19 -9.65
CA SER A 19 24.67 -11.22 -8.55
C SER A 19 23.60 -11.49 -7.48
N THR A 20 22.38 -11.87 -7.87
CA THR A 20 21.31 -12.21 -6.91
C THR A 20 21.69 -13.42 -6.06
N LYS A 21 22.23 -14.47 -6.68
CA LYS A 21 22.71 -15.64 -5.95
C LYS A 21 23.82 -15.25 -4.98
N TRP A 22 24.79 -14.46 -5.44
CA TRP A 22 25.91 -14.01 -4.62
C TRP A 22 25.46 -13.13 -3.45
N VAL A 23 24.62 -12.09 -3.70
CA VAL A 23 24.07 -11.20 -2.66
C VAL A 23 23.30 -12.01 -1.61
N ARG A 24 22.41 -12.91 -2.04
CA ARG A 24 21.66 -13.79 -1.14
C ARG A 24 22.59 -14.61 -0.24
N ASP A 25 23.59 -15.27 -0.83
CA ASP A 25 24.47 -16.17 -0.12
C ASP A 25 25.37 -15.39 0.87
N VAL A 26 25.86 -14.19 0.48
CA VAL A 26 26.61 -13.29 1.35
C VAL A 26 25.74 -12.79 2.51
N ALA A 27 24.53 -12.30 2.21
CA ALA A 27 23.61 -11.80 3.23
C ALA A 27 23.25 -12.89 4.27
N ASN A 28 23.04 -14.12 3.82
CA ASN A 28 22.76 -15.26 4.71
C ASN A 28 23.97 -15.60 5.59
N ARG A 29 25.21 -15.54 5.05
CA ARG A 29 26.44 -15.82 5.83
C ARG A 29 26.69 -14.77 6.90
N HIS A 30 26.36 -13.50 6.65
CA HIS A 30 26.57 -12.40 7.59
C HIS A 30 25.37 -12.14 8.53
N GLY A 31 24.30 -12.94 8.43
CA GLY A 31 23.13 -12.78 9.28
C GLY A 31 22.31 -11.50 9.00
N TRP A 32 22.41 -10.92 7.79
CA TRP A 32 21.63 -9.72 7.39
C TRP A 32 20.18 -10.06 7.01
N ALA A 33 19.75 -11.27 7.30
CA ALA A 33 18.37 -11.68 7.11
C ALA A 33 17.50 -11.11 8.25
N THR A 34 16.42 -10.42 7.92
CA THR A 34 15.49 -9.87 8.90
C THR A 34 14.61 -10.99 9.44
N PRO A 35 14.57 -11.22 10.77
CA PRO A 35 13.68 -12.21 11.35
C PRO A 35 12.22 -11.81 11.11
N PRO A 36 11.29 -12.77 10.97
CA PRO A 36 9.87 -12.46 10.82
C PRO A 36 9.38 -11.69 12.05
N ALA A 37 8.86 -10.48 11.84
CA ALA A 37 8.49 -9.54 12.92
C ALA A 37 7.22 -9.93 13.68
N SER A 38 6.48 -10.96 13.26
CA SER A 38 5.30 -11.49 13.96
C SER A 38 4.93 -12.89 13.45
N VAL A 39 4.14 -13.63 14.26
CA VAL A 39 3.59 -14.97 13.94
C VAL A 39 2.74 -14.99 12.66
N ARG A 40 2.34 -13.83 12.13
CA ARG A 40 1.53 -13.66 10.92
C ARG A 40 2.34 -13.45 9.63
N HIS A 41 3.68 -13.58 9.65
CA HIS A 41 4.47 -13.52 8.43
C HIS A 41 4.35 -14.85 7.67
N LEU A 42 4.08 -14.75 6.36
CA LEU A 42 3.94 -15.86 5.40
C LEU A 42 5.23 -16.71 5.27
N HIS A 43 6.36 -16.24 5.78
CA HIS A 43 7.64 -16.93 5.77
C HIS A 43 8.07 -17.31 7.18
N THR A 44 8.36 -18.60 7.37
CA THR A 44 8.92 -19.17 8.61
C THR A 44 10.43 -18.97 8.74
N ARG A 45 11.10 -18.54 7.67
CA ARG A 45 12.54 -18.29 7.63
C ARG A 45 12.85 -16.81 7.45
N ALA A 46 13.92 -16.36 8.12
CA ALA A 46 14.48 -15.03 7.89
C ALA A 46 15.03 -14.94 6.45
N LEU A 47 14.63 -13.92 5.68
CA LEU A 47 15.09 -13.69 4.32
C LEU A 47 15.75 -12.31 4.21
N PRO A 48 16.85 -12.18 3.43
CA PRO A 48 17.51 -10.89 3.23
C PRO A 48 16.68 -9.97 2.33
N ARG A 49 16.69 -8.64 2.64
CA ARG A 49 15.98 -7.59 1.91
C ARG A 49 16.90 -6.78 0.98
N LEU A 50 17.93 -7.40 0.44
CA LEU A 50 19.01 -6.74 -0.32
C LEU A 50 18.98 -7.06 -1.82
N GLY A 51 17.83 -7.51 -2.34
CA GLY A 51 17.69 -7.90 -3.76
C GLY A 51 17.94 -6.75 -4.73
N GLY A 52 17.65 -5.51 -4.34
CA GLY A 52 17.93 -4.32 -5.12
C GLY A 52 19.40 -4.12 -5.44
N ILE A 53 20.33 -4.57 -4.58
CA ILE A 53 21.77 -4.51 -4.86
C ILE A 53 22.11 -5.32 -6.12
N ALA A 54 21.52 -6.51 -6.23
CA ALA A 54 21.77 -7.37 -7.39
C ALA A 54 21.22 -6.76 -8.69
N ILE A 55 20.02 -6.16 -8.64
CA ILE A 55 19.42 -5.47 -9.79
C ILE A 55 20.26 -4.26 -10.20
N PHE A 56 20.68 -3.43 -9.24
CA PHE A 56 21.48 -2.24 -9.49
C PHE A 56 22.83 -2.59 -10.16
N VAL A 57 23.56 -3.54 -9.59
CA VAL A 57 24.86 -3.98 -10.13
C VAL A 57 24.68 -4.59 -11.53
N ALA A 58 23.68 -5.45 -11.72
CA ALA A 58 23.40 -6.06 -13.02
C ALA A 58 23.02 -5.02 -14.08
N PHE A 59 22.20 -4.05 -13.70
CA PHE A 59 21.82 -2.93 -14.57
C PHE A 59 23.06 -2.13 -14.99
N LEU A 60 23.89 -1.69 -14.07
CA LEU A 60 25.10 -0.92 -14.37
C LEU A 60 26.08 -1.69 -15.25
N ALA A 61 26.33 -2.98 -14.92
CA ALA A 61 27.26 -3.82 -15.67
C ALA A 61 26.76 -4.05 -17.11
N SER A 62 25.48 -4.41 -17.27
CA SER A 62 24.90 -4.66 -18.59
C SER A 62 24.74 -3.39 -19.41
N PHE A 63 24.38 -2.27 -18.81
CA PHE A 63 24.30 -0.98 -19.49
C PHE A 63 25.71 -0.51 -19.92
N GLY A 64 26.72 -0.62 -19.04
CA GLY A 64 28.11 -0.31 -19.40
C GLY A 64 28.61 -1.16 -20.57
N MET A 65 28.34 -2.46 -20.55
CA MET A 65 28.68 -3.36 -21.67
C MET A 65 27.90 -3.00 -22.94
N ALA A 66 26.63 -2.65 -22.82
CA ALA A 66 25.81 -2.21 -23.96
C ALA A 66 26.37 -0.94 -24.63
N LEU A 67 26.90 -0.01 -23.87
CA LEU A 67 27.56 1.19 -24.40
C LEU A 67 28.77 0.83 -25.27
N LEU A 68 29.51 -0.22 -24.92
CA LEU A 68 30.63 -0.72 -25.75
C LEU A 68 30.14 -1.35 -27.04
N PHE A 69 29.08 -2.17 -27.00
CA PHE A 69 28.51 -2.81 -28.18
C PHE A 69 27.78 -1.86 -29.13
N THR A 70 27.27 -0.74 -28.60
CA THR A 70 26.52 0.27 -29.38
C THR A 70 27.34 1.50 -29.71
N TYR A 71 28.65 1.48 -29.43
CA TYR A 71 29.55 2.58 -29.75
C TYR A 71 29.47 2.94 -31.25
N GLY A 72 29.23 4.22 -31.51
CA GLY A 72 29.02 4.73 -32.88
C GLY A 72 27.66 4.43 -33.53
N ILE A 73 26.80 3.60 -32.92
CA ILE A 73 25.47 3.24 -33.44
C ILE A 73 24.36 4.08 -32.76
N VAL A 74 24.51 4.33 -31.47
CA VAL A 74 23.53 5.07 -30.66
C VAL A 74 24.13 6.37 -30.18
N ALA A 75 23.43 7.48 -30.43
CA ALA A 75 23.80 8.76 -29.85
C ALA A 75 23.59 8.72 -28.32
N VAL A 76 24.68 8.79 -27.58
CA VAL A 76 24.68 8.73 -26.11
C VAL A 76 25.01 10.14 -25.57
N PRO A 77 24.00 10.94 -25.20
CA PRO A 77 24.24 12.22 -24.57
C PRO A 77 24.80 11.99 -23.15
N VAL A 78 26.11 12.14 -23.02
CA VAL A 78 26.86 11.85 -21.77
C VAL A 78 26.22 12.55 -20.56
N ARG A 79 25.82 13.81 -20.72
CA ARG A 79 25.17 14.58 -19.64
C ARG A 79 23.90 13.89 -19.14
N THR A 80 23.03 13.44 -20.06
CA THR A 80 21.77 12.75 -19.72
C THR A 80 22.05 11.44 -19.00
N VAL A 81 22.98 10.63 -19.51
CA VAL A 81 23.38 9.36 -18.91
C VAL A 81 23.91 9.58 -17.48
N LEU A 82 24.86 10.49 -17.32
CA LEU A 82 25.43 10.79 -16.01
C LEU A 82 24.37 11.30 -15.04
N THR A 83 23.44 12.16 -15.49
CA THR A 83 22.36 12.66 -14.65
C THR A 83 21.45 11.51 -14.16
N ILE A 84 21.02 10.61 -15.06
CA ILE A 84 20.16 9.48 -14.68
C ILE A 84 20.90 8.54 -13.72
N LEU A 85 22.15 8.21 -14.01
CA LEU A 85 22.93 7.29 -13.18
C LEU A 85 23.25 7.89 -11.81
N MET A 86 23.63 9.16 -11.74
CA MET A 86 23.89 9.85 -10.45
C MET A 86 22.64 9.93 -9.58
N ALA A 87 21.52 10.38 -10.17
CA ALA A 87 20.25 10.46 -9.45
C ALA A 87 19.72 9.08 -9.06
N GLY A 88 19.84 8.08 -9.95
CA GLY A 88 19.48 6.69 -9.68
C GLY A 88 20.35 6.06 -8.58
N SER A 89 21.66 6.34 -8.57
CA SER A 89 22.57 5.89 -7.52
C SER A 89 22.23 6.53 -6.17
N LEU A 90 21.83 7.80 -6.16
CA LEU A 90 21.39 8.48 -4.93
C LEU A 90 20.15 7.83 -4.34
N ILE A 91 19.16 7.49 -5.18
CA ILE A 91 17.95 6.76 -4.75
C ILE A 91 18.26 5.34 -4.31
N PHE A 92 19.16 4.65 -5.01
CA PHE A 92 19.62 3.32 -4.62
C PHE A 92 20.29 3.33 -3.24
N LEU A 93 21.18 4.29 -2.98
CA LEU A 93 21.85 4.45 -1.68
C LEU A 93 20.86 4.80 -0.57
N LEU A 94 19.86 5.65 -0.86
CA LEU A 94 18.75 5.90 0.08
C LEU A 94 18.02 4.60 0.44
N GLY A 95 17.70 3.76 -0.55
CA GLY A 95 17.03 2.48 -0.31
C GLY A 95 17.90 1.51 0.48
N VAL A 96 19.21 1.43 0.21
CA VAL A 96 20.14 0.65 1.02
C VAL A 96 20.17 1.14 2.47
N TYR A 97 20.25 2.46 2.67
CA TYR A 97 20.19 3.05 4.01
C TYR A 97 18.87 2.69 4.73
N ASP A 98 17.76 2.72 4.01
CA ASP A 98 16.45 2.38 4.56
C ASP A 98 16.33 0.90 4.95
N ASP A 99 16.83 -0.01 4.13
CA ASP A 99 16.83 -1.45 4.39
C ASP A 99 17.63 -1.81 5.67
N PHE A 100 18.67 -1.02 6.04
CA PHE A 100 19.46 -1.26 7.24
C PHE A 100 19.04 -0.44 8.45
N PHE A 101 18.61 0.82 8.27
CA PHE A 101 18.44 1.80 9.35
C PHE A 101 17.02 2.35 9.49
N SER A 102 16.08 1.98 8.62
CA SER A 102 14.68 2.44 8.62
C SER A 102 14.57 3.97 8.56
N ALA A 103 14.76 4.53 7.37
CA ALA A 103 14.72 5.96 7.13
C ALA A 103 13.33 6.58 7.42
N GLY A 104 13.32 7.71 8.09
CA GLY A 104 12.08 8.46 8.31
C GLY A 104 11.52 9.02 6.98
N PRO A 105 10.19 9.25 6.91
CA PRO A 105 9.52 9.72 5.69
C PRO A 105 10.12 11.02 5.13
N TRP A 106 10.46 11.96 5.99
CA TRP A 106 11.05 13.25 5.61
C TRP A 106 12.38 13.09 4.89
N LEU A 107 13.26 12.19 5.37
CA LEU A 107 14.54 11.91 4.71
C LEU A 107 14.29 11.32 3.32
N LYS A 108 13.36 10.35 3.21
CA LYS A 108 12.99 9.73 1.92
C LYS A 108 12.53 10.80 0.92
N PHE A 109 11.59 11.66 1.29
CA PHE A 109 11.06 12.70 0.40
C PHE A 109 12.11 13.75 0.03
N THR A 110 12.98 14.15 0.97
CA THR A 110 14.04 15.12 0.70
C THR A 110 15.03 14.56 -0.32
N VAL A 111 15.51 13.33 -0.14
CA VAL A 111 16.47 12.71 -1.08
C VAL A 111 15.83 12.44 -2.44
N GLN A 112 14.58 11.99 -2.49
CA GLN A 112 13.83 11.83 -3.74
C GLN A 112 13.62 13.16 -4.45
N GLY A 113 13.31 14.24 -3.72
CA GLY A 113 13.20 15.59 -4.25
C GLY A 113 14.53 16.11 -4.82
N LEU A 114 15.65 15.85 -4.14
CA LEU A 114 16.99 16.16 -4.65
C LEU A 114 17.30 15.39 -5.93
N ALA A 115 17.02 14.10 -5.98
CA ALA A 115 17.21 13.28 -7.19
C ALA A 115 16.35 13.78 -8.36
N ALA A 116 15.10 14.16 -8.11
CA ALA A 116 14.23 14.76 -9.12
C ALA A 116 14.73 16.13 -9.60
N THR A 117 15.28 16.95 -8.70
CA THR A 117 15.90 18.24 -9.03
C THR A 117 17.15 18.04 -9.89
N LEU A 118 17.95 17.00 -9.62
CA LEU A 118 19.09 16.63 -10.48
C LEU A 118 18.62 16.25 -11.89
N LEU A 119 17.56 15.44 -12.01
CA LEU A 119 16.96 15.14 -13.32
C LEU A 119 16.52 16.41 -14.04
N PHE A 120 15.82 17.30 -13.34
CA PHE A 120 15.36 18.58 -13.88
C PHE A 120 16.53 19.43 -14.39
N ALA A 121 17.59 19.59 -13.60
CA ALA A 121 18.81 20.32 -13.98
C ALA A 121 19.55 19.67 -15.16
N GLY A 122 19.47 18.33 -15.28
CA GLY A 122 19.97 17.56 -16.41
C GLY A 122 19.14 17.71 -17.68
N GLY A 123 17.98 18.39 -17.62
CA GLY A 123 17.08 18.62 -18.74
C GLY A 123 15.93 17.61 -18.81
N LEU A 124 15.86 16.62 -17.91
CA LEU A 124 14.75 15.66 -17.85
C LEU A 124 13.60 16.24 -17.01
N ARG A 125 12.66 16.88 -17.67
CA ARG A 125 11.62 17.66 -17.01
C ARG A 125 10.31 17.60 -17.77
N ILE A 126 9.19 17.82 -17.08
CA ILE A 126 7.87 18.01 -17.69
C ILE A 126 7.81 19.42 -18.24
N LEU A 127 7.81 19.55 -19.56
CA LEU A 127 7.84 20.84 -20.25
C LEU A 127 6.44 21.38 -20.53
N ASP A 128 5.49 20.50 -20.81
CA ASP A 128 4.11 20.86 -21.18
C ASP A 128 3.14 19.72 -20.88
N LEU A 129 1.88 20.10 -20.74
CA LEU A 129 0.75 19.17 -20.75
C LEU A 129 -0.20 19.66 -21.87
N PRO A 130 -0.06 19.15 -23.08
CA PRO A 130 -0.75 19.69 -24.27
C PRO A 130 -2.26 19.76 -24.14
N VAL A 131 -2.87 18.92 -23.27
CA VAL A 131 -4.33 18.92 -23.02
C VAL A 131 -4.81 20.18 -22.33
N LEU A 132 -4.02 20.66 -21.34
CA LEU A 132 -4.45 21.74 -20.45
C LEU A 132 -4.02 23.12 -20.96
N PHE A 133 -2.88 23.21 -21.68
CA PHE A 133 -2.21 24.48 -21.95
C PHE A 133 -1.80 24.71 -23.41
N ARG A 134 -2.38 24.00 -24.40
CA ARG A 134 -2.16 24.24 -25.84
C ARG A 134 -0.76 24.80 -26.20
N ASN A 135 0.25 23.98 -26.34
CA ASN A 135 1.60 24.33 -26.82
C ASN A 135 2.38 25.42 -26.04
N HIS A 136 1.97 25.76 -24.82
CA HIS A 136 2.75 26.64 -23.96
C HIS A 136 3.65 25.82 -23.05
N HIS A 137 4.96 26.04 -23.14
CA HIS A 137 5.91 25.45 -22.19
C HIS A 137 5.70 26.02 -20.80
N PHE A 138 5.70 25.14 -19.80
CA PHE A 138 5.63 25.57 -18.42
C PHE A 138 6.85 26.40 -18.04
N PRO A 139 6.65 27.52 -17.36
CA PRO A 139 7.76 28.21 -16.72
C PRO A 139 8.42 27.28 -15.68
N TRP A 140 9.71 27.49 -15.42
CA TRP A 140 10.51 26.63 -14.57
C TRP A 140 9.89 26.40 -13.17
N PHE A 141 9.24 27.43 -12.59
CA PHE A 141 8.60 27.37 -11.27
C PHE A 141 7.36 26.44 -11.24
N LEU A 142 6.78 26.09 -12.36
CA LEU A 142 5.70 25.09 -12.48
C LEU A 142 6.26 23.72 -12.92
N SER A 143 7.18 23.71 -13.87
CA SER A 143 7.81 22.50 -14.39
C SER A 143 8.60 21.74 -13.32
N LEU A 144 9.32 22.44 -12.42
CA LEU A 144 10.10 21.81 -11.36
C LEU A 144 9.21 21.07 -10.33
N PRO A 145 8.19 21.68 -9.72
CA PRO A 145 7.30 20.97 -8.80
C PRO A 145 6.58 19.79 -9.45
N LEU A 146 6.14 19.92 -10.70
CA LEU A 146 5.49 18.83 -11.43
C LEU A 146 6.46 17.66 -11.69
N THR A 147 7.72 17.96 -12.02
CA THR A 147 8.77 16.94 -12.21
C THR A 147 9.07 16.24 -10.89
N ILE A 148 9.19 16.98 -9.79
CA ILE A 148 9.39 16.41 -8.45
C ILE A 148 8.20 15.52 -8.07
N LEU A 149 6.98 16.03 -8.26
CA LEU A 149 5.75 15.27 -7.96
C LEU A 149 5.70 13.95 -8.75
N TRP A 150 6.01 13.99 -10.04
CA TRP A 150 6.06 12.80 -10.90
C TRP A 150 7.06 11.77 -10.39
N VAL A 151 8.31 12.18 -10.18
CA VAL A 151 9.38 11.27 -9.76
C VAL A 151 9.07 10.68 -8.40
N VAL A 152 8.67 11.52 -7.43
CA VAL A 152 8.33 11.07 -6.07
C VAL A 152 7.12 10.15 -6.09
N ALA A 153 6.06 10.50 -6.83
CA ALA A 153 4.84 9.69 -6.90
C ALA A 153 5.13 8.29 -7.48
N ILE A 154 5.83 8.21 -8.61
CA ILE A 154 6.13 6.91 -9.24
C ILE A 154 7.11 6.08 -8.40
N THR A 155 8.16 6.70 -7.86
CA THR A 155 9.13 6.02 -6.99
C THR A 155 8.43 5.37 -5.78
N ASN A 156 7.56 6.12 -5.10
CA ASN A 156 6.83 5.60 -3.94
C ASN A 156 5.70 4.63 -4.34
N ALA A 157 5.10 4.77 -5.53
CA ALA A 157 4.10 3.82 -6.01
C ALA A 157 4.67 2.41 -6.18
N PHE A 158 5.87 2.28 -6.76
CA PHE A 158 6.55 1.00 -6.89
C PHE A 158 7.09 0.47 -5.54
N ASN A 159 7.47 1.34 -4.63
CA ASN A 159 7.86 0.94 -3.27
C ASN A 159 6.63 0.42 -2.47
N LEU A 160 5.48 1.07 -2.60
CA LEU A 160 4.28 0.70 -1.87
C LEU A 160 3.70 -0.67 -2.28
N ILE A 161 3.86 -1.07 -3.54
CA ILE A 161 3.37 -2.37 -4.05
C ILE A 161 4.28 -3.55 -3.64
N ASP A 162 5.47 -3.29 -3.05
CA ASP A 162 6.42 -4.32 -2.62
C ASP A 162 6.00 -4.99 -1.30
N GLY A 163 4.78 -5.51 -1.27
CA GLY A 163 4.21 -6.20 -0.11
C GLY A 163 4.14 -7.72 -0.22
N LEU A 164 4.33 -8.30 -1.41
CA LEU A 164 4.27 -9.74 -1.68
C LEU A 164 5.43 -10.19 -2.57
N ASP A 165 5.85 -11.47 -2.37
CA ASP A 165 6.91 -12.11 -3.15
C ASP A 165 6.71 -11.93 -4.67
N GLY A 166 7.63 -11.24 -5.31
CA GLY A 166 7.65 -11.02 -6.75
C GLY A 166 6.70 -9.95 -7.28
N LEU A 167 5.77 -9.43 -6.48
CA LEU A 167 4.72 -8.54 -6.98
C LEU A 167 5.28 -7.25 -7.59
N ALA A 168 6.11 -6.52 -6.84
CA ALA A 168 6.70 -5.26 -7.32
C ALA A 168 7.64 -5.49 -8.52
N ALA A 169 8.52 -6.48 -8.43
CA ALA A 169 9.45 -6.81 -9.50
C ALA A 169 8.72 -7.23 -10.80
N GLY A 170 7.68 -8.07 -10.68
CA GLY A 170 6.92 -8.51 -11.86
C GLY A 170 6.05 -7.41 -12.46
N SER A 171 5.39 -6.57 -11.65
CA SER A 171 4.66 -5.40 -12.15
C SER A 171 5.61 -4.43 -12.87
N ALA A 172 6.79 -4.19 -12.29
CA ALA A 172 7.83 -3.36 -12.91
C ALA A 172 8.34 -3.95 -14.22
N LEU A 173 8.43 -5.29 -14.33
CA LEU A 173 8.83 -5.95 -15.59
C LEU A 173 7.88 -5.60 -16.74
N PHE A 174 6.55 -5.70 -16.53
CA PHE A 174 5.57 -5.31 -17.54
C PHE A 174 5.70 -3.83 -17.93
N SER A 175 5.80 -2.96 -16.95
CA SER A 175 5.98 -1.51 -17.16
C SER A 175 7.25 -1.20 -17.93
N THR A 176 8.37 -1.86 -17.59
CA THR A 176 9.66 -1.66 -18.27
C THR A 176 9.64 -2.17 -19.71
N LEU A 177 8.94 -3.28 -19.97
CA LEU A 177 8.73 -3.81 -21.34
C LEU A 177 7.94 -2.82 -22.21
N VAL A 178 6.94 -2.14 -21.66
CA VAL A 178 6.24 -1.07 -22.36
C VAL A 178 7.19 0.08 -22.70
N VAL A 179 7.94 0.57 -21.71
CA VAL A 179 8.93 1.66 -21.92
C VAL A 179 9.94 1.27 -23.00
N PHE A 180 10.44 0.02 -22.99
CA PHE A 180 11.33 -0.51 -24.01
C PHE A 180 10.66 -0.49 -25.38
N THR A 181 9.46 -1.05 -25.52
CA THR A 181 8.72 -1.14 -26.78
C THR A 181 8.47 0.24 -27.38
N VAL A 182 7.99 1.17 -26.57
CA VAL A 182 7.75 2.57 -26.96
C VAL A 182 9.05 3.23 -27.40
N ALA A 183 10.14 3.02 -26.69
CA ALA A 183 11.44 3.57 -27.02
C ALA A 183 11.98 3.02 -28.36
N VAL A 184 11.77 1.74 -28.64
CA VAL A 184 12.15 1.13 -29.92
C VAL A 184 11.33 1.72 -31.08
N VAL A 185 10.01 1.80 -30.92
CA VAL A 185 9.09 2.35 -31.96
C VAL A 185 9.43 3.81 -32.25
N ASN A 186 9.74 4.61 -31.21
CA ASN A 186 10.07 6.03 -31.36
C ASN A 186 11.55 6.30 -31.71
N GLY A 187 12.37 5.26 -31.90
CA GLY A 187 13.79 5.40 -32.21
C GLY A 187 14.62 6.03 -31.08
N ALA A 188 14.17 5.92 -29.82
CA ALA A 188 14.84 6.44 -28.64
C ALA A 188 15.91 5.45 -28.15
N GLY A 189 17.03 5.34 -28.86
CA GLY A 189 18.05 4.31 -28.65
C GLY A 189 18.60 4.23 -27.23
N LEU A 190 18.91 5.37 -26.58
CA LEU A 190 19.36 5.40 -25.19
C LEU A 190 18.33 4.81 -24.24
N VAL A 191 17.07 5.23 -24.35
CA VAL A 191 15.97 4.72 -23.50
C VAL A 191 15.77 3.23 -23.74
N SER A 192 15.85 2.77 -25.01
CA SER A 192 15.72 1.35 -25.37
C SER A 192 16.81 0.50 -24.69
N ILE A 193 18.07 0.95 -24.71
CA ILE A 193 19.19 0.19 -24.10
C ILE A 193 19.04 0.18 -22.58
N MET A 194 18.75 1.31 -21.96
CA MET A 194 18.55 1.37 -20.50
C MET A 194 17.34 0.53 -20.05
N ALA A 195 16.24 0.61 -20.80
CA ALA A 195 15.04 -0.16 -20.49
C ALA A 195 15.29 -1.67 -20.62
N ILE A 196 15.94 -2.13 -21.68
CA ILE A 196 16.19 -3.58 -21.86
C ILE A 196 17.21 -4.12 -20.86
N ALA A 197 18.19 -3.32 -20.44
CA ALA A 197 19.09 -3.66 -19.35
C ALA A 197 18.32 -3.79 -18.02
N LEU A 198 17.35 -2.92 -17.76
CA LEU A 198 16.50 -3.00 -16.57
C LEU A 198 15.56 -4.21 -16.63
N VAL A 199 14.95 -4.51 -17.80
CA VAL A 199 14.12 -5.72 -18.03
C VAL A 199 14.90 -6.98 -17.66
N GLY A 200 16.13 -7.13 -18.20
CA GLY A 200 16.96 -8.30 -17.94
C GLY A 200 17.35 -8.39 -16.45
N SER A 201 17.68 -7.25 -15.82
CA SER A 201 18.05 -7.21 -14.40
C SER A 201 16.88 -7.64 -13.50
N ILE A 202 15.66 -7.16 -13.79
CA ILE A 202 14.45 -7.56 -13.06
C ILE A 202 14.14 -9.03 -13.30
N LEU A 203 14.21 -9.51 -14.53
CA LEU A 203 13.87 -10.90 -14.88
C LEU A 203 14.82 -11.90 -14.22
N GLY A 204 16.14 -11.63 -14.24
CA GLY A 204 17.13 -12.48 -13.57
C GLY A 204 16.91 -12.56 -12.06
N PHE A 205 16.57 -11.43 -11.42
CA PHE A 205 16.23 -11.34 -10.01
C PHE A 205 14.93 -12.09 -9.68
N LEU A 206 13.89 -11.95 -10.53
CA LEU A 206 12.56 -12.52 -10.29
C LEU A 206 12.60 -14.05 -10.13
N ARG A 207 13.58 -14.75 -10.70
CA ARG A 207 13.80 -16.18 -10.48
C ARG A 207 13.98 -16.53 -8.99
N PHE A 208 14.51 -15.62 -8.19
CA PHE A 208 14.77 -15.81 -6.76
C PHE A 208 13.73 -15.14 -5.87
N ASN A 209 13.00 -14.18 -6.39
CA ASN A 209 12.01 -13.38 -5.66
C ASN A 209 10.56 -13.85 -5.89
N PHE A 210 10.29 -14.64 -6.97
CA PHE A 210 8.95 -15.21 -7.18
C PHE A 210 8.60 -16.22 -6.09
N SER A 211 7.32 -16.25 -5.71
CA SER A 211 6.82 -17.06 -4.58
C SER A 211 7.03 -18.58 -4.76
N PRO A 212 7.66 -19.29 -3.80
CA PRO A 212 8.21 -18.79 -2.54
C PRO A 212 9.57 -18.09 -2.73
N ALA A 213 9.70 -16.85 -2.25
CA ALA A 213 10.91 -16.07 -2.39
C ALA A 213 12.07 -16.64 -1.57
N THR A 214 13.30 -16.45 -2.08
CA THR A 214 14.55 -16.77 -1.37
C THR A 214 15.34 -15.51 -0.99
N ILE A 215 14.96 -14.37 -1.55
CA ILE A 215 15.46 -13.03 -1.26
C ILE A 215 14.36 -12.02 -1.57
N PHE A 216 14.19 -11.01 -0.74
CA PHE A 216 13.27 -9.89 -0.97
C PHE A 216 13.94 -8.78 -1.79
N LEU A 217 13.12 -8.01 -2.50
CA LEU A 217 13.56 -6.87 -3.30
C LEU A 217 14.20 -5.79 -2.44
N GLY A 218 13.54 -5.44 -1.33
CA GLY A 218 13.94 -4.37 -0.42
C GLY A 218 13.66 -2.97 -0.96
N ASP A 219 13.80 -1.97 -0.08
CA ASP A 219 13.62 -0.57 -0.45
C ASP A 219 14.68 -0.10 -1.44
N CYS A 220 15.90 -0.66 -1.37
CA CYS A 220 16.95 -0.41 -2.35
C CYS A 220 16.56 -0.83 -3.78
N GLY A 221 15.74 -1.89 -3.92
CA GLY A 221 15.27 -2.35 -5.23
C GLY A 221 14.02 -1.62 -5.70
N SER A 222 13.01 -1.54 -4.85
CA SER A 222 11.70 -0.95 -5.23
C SER A 222 11.79 0.55 -5.52
N LEU A 223 12.54 1.32 -4.71
CA LEU A 223 12.80 2.74 -4.95
C LEU A 223 13.63 2.96 -6.22
N PHE A 224 14.69 2.16 -6.42
CA PHE A 224 15.53 2.27 -7.62
C PHE A 224 14.75 1.97 -8.90
N ILE A 225 13.98 0.89 -8.94
CA ILE A 225 13.16 0.53 -10.11
C ILE A 225 12.12 1.62 -10.39
N GLY A 226 11.38 2.07 -9.38
CA GLY A 226 10.38 3.13 -9.54
C GLY A 226 11.00 4.44 -10.05
N PHE A 227 12.15 4.82 -9.51
CA PHE A 227 12.90 5.98 -9.99
C PHE A 227 13.35 5.82 -11.45
N MET A 228 13.95 4.69 -11.80
CA MET A 228 14.40 4.44 -13.18
C MET A 228 13.24 4.48 -14.17
N LEU A 229 12.10 3.89 -13.84
CA LEU A 229 10.89 3.96 -14.67
C LEU A 229 10.39 5.39 -14.83
N SER A 230 10.39 6.19 -13.76
CA SER A 230 9.99 7.59 -13.82
C SER A 230 10.93 8.42 -14.71
N ALA A 231 12.26 8.21 -14.59
CA ALA A 231 13.27 8.92 -15.36
C ALA A 231 13.26 8.53 -16.84
N LEU A 232 13.14 7.22 -17.15
CA LEU A 232 13.05 6.72 -18.53
C LEU A 232 11.77 7.19 -19.21
N ALA A 233 10.65 7.27 -18.50
CA ALA A 233 9.40 7.83 -18.99
C ALA A 233 9.56 9.32 -19.34
N LEU A 234 10.19 10.13 -18.49
CA LEU A 234 10.49 11.53 -18.76
C LEU A 234 11.39 11.69 -19.98
N GLN A 235 12.44 10.88 -20.09
CA GLN A 235 13.36 10.93 -21.24
C GLN A 235 12.67 10.52 -22.55
N GLY A 236 11.77 9.53 -22.49
CA GLY A 236 10.97 9.09 -23.63
C GLY A 236 9.97 10.16 -24.09
N ALA A 237 9.30 10.81 -23.17
CA ALA A 237 8.31 11.85 -23.43
C ALA A 237 8.91 13.10 -24.10
N GLN A 238 10.16 13.44 -23.84
CA GLN A 238 10.82 14.60 -24.47
C GLN A 238 10.97 14.49 -25.99
N LYS A 239 11.00 13.27 -26.53
CA LYS A 239 11.14 13.06 -27.98
C LYS A 239 9.82 13.05 -28.73
N ALA A 240 8.70 12.96 -28.03
CA ALA A 240 7.36 12.97 -28.60
C ALA A 240 6.45 13.81 -27.69
N PRO A 241 6.47 15.15 -27.77
CA PRO A 241 5.71 16.04 -26.90
C PRO A 241 4.22 15.98 -27.26
N THR A 242 3.60 14.85 -27.00
CA THR A 242 2.17 14.62 -27.18
C THR A 242 1.59 14.12 -25.87
N ILE A 243 0.29 14.35 -25.66
CA ILE A 243 -0.46 13.80 -24.52
C ILE A 243 -0.23 12.30 -24.36
N ILE A 244 -0.03 11.60 -25.46
CA ILE A 244 0.15 10.16 -25.54
C ILE A 244 1.49 9.73 -24.91
N ALA A 245 2.54 10.53 -25.08
CA ALA A 245 3.85 10.25 -24.48
C ALA A 245 3.80 10.24 -22.94
N VAL A 246 2.88 11.00 -22.34
CA VAL A 246 2.63 10.98 -20.88
C VAL A 246 1.59 9.90 -20.52
N ALA A 247 0.58 9.71 -21.35
CA ALA A 247 -0.49 8.75 -21.08
C ALA A 247 0.02 7.29 -21.08
N ILE A 248 0.94 6.93 -21.97
CA ILE A 248 1.49 5.56 -22.04
C ILE A 248 2.16 5.15 -20.72
N PRO A 249 3.13 5.90 -20.14
CA PRO A 249 3.70 5.56 -18.83
C PRO A 249 2.65 5.54 -17.72
N VAL A 250 1.75 6.52 -17.66
CA VAL A 250 0.70 6.59 -16.64
C VAL A 250 -0.17 5.33 -16.67
N VAL A 251 -0.59 4.90 -17.86
CA VAL A 251 -1.40 3.67 -18.01
C VAL A 251 -0.56 2.43 -17.71
N SER A 252 0.68 2.33 -18.21
CA SER A 252 1.53 1.16 -17.97
C SER A 252 1.93 0.98 -16.51
N PHE A 253 2.05 2.07 -15.73
CA PHE A 253 2.28 2.06 -14.29
C PHE A 253 0.96 1.99 -13.51
N GLY A 254 -0.15 1.64 -14.17
CA GLY A 254 -1.51 1.75 -13.66
C GLY A 254 -1.73 1.00 -12.36
N LEU A 255 -1.21 -0.22 -12.20
CA LEU A 255 -1.39 -0.98 -10.95
C LEU A 255 -0.68 -0.31 -9.75
N PRO A 256 0.62 0.05 -9.79
CA PRO A 256 1.26 0.82 -8.72
C PRO A 256 0.60 2.17 -8.43
N ILE A 257 0.22 2.92 -9.46
CA ILE A 257 -0.46 4.22 -9.30
C ILE A 257 -1.84 4.03 -8.65
N LEU A 258 -2.62 3.05 -9.10
CA LEU A 258 -3.94 2.75 -8.55
C LEU A 258 -3.84 2.37 -7.06
N GLU A 259 -2.93 1.47 -6.72
CA GLU A 259 -2.69 1.03 -5.34
C GLU A 259 -2.35 2.22 -4.43
N SER A 260 -1.40 3.06 -4.86
CA SER A 260 -0.97 4.24 -4.11
C SER A 260 -2.09 5.26 -3.98
N THR A 261 -2.81 5.55 -5.07
CA THR A 261 -3.91 6.51 -5.08
C THR A 261 -5.04 6.05 -4.18
N LEU A 262 -5.44 4.78 -4.26
CA LEU A 262 -6.47 4.21 -3.39
C LEU A 262 -6.05 4.24 -1.92
N SER A 263 -4.77 3.95 -1.62
CA SER A 263 -4.25 3.99 -0.26
C SER A 263 -4.24 5.42 0.32
N VAL A 264 -3.76 6.41 -0.45
CA VAL A 264 -3.76 7.83 -0.04
C VAL A 264 -5.19 8.35 0.14
N LEU A 265 -6.08 8.08 -0.84
CA LEU A 265 -7.47 8.51 -0.81
C LEU A 265 -8.21 7.93 0.40
N ARG A 266 -8.02 6.63 0.67
CA ARG A 266 -8.61 5.95 1.81
C ARG A 266 -8.16 6.55 3.14
N ARG A 267 -6.85 6.80 3.32
CA ARG A 267 -6.30 7.43 4.54
C ARG A 267 -6.86 8.83 4.72
N PHE A 268 -6.91 9.61 3.64
CA PHE A 268 -7.49 10.95 3.65
C PHE A 268 -8.96 10.93 4.08
N LEU A 269 -9.77 10.04 3.49
CA LEU A 269 -11.19 9.89 3.83
C LEU A 269 -11.41 9.39 5.26
N SER A 270 -10.49 8.56 5.77
CA SER A 270 -10.55 8.02 7.14
C SER A 270 -9.97 8.95 8.20
N GLY A 271 -9.52 10.16 7.84
CA GLY A 271 -8.89 11.10 8.76
C GLY A 271 -7.54 10.64 9.33
N ARG A 272 -6.94 9.56 8.77
CA ARG A 272 -5.64 9.04 9.23
C ARG A 272 -4.48 9.80 8.57
N PRO A 273 -3.33 9.96 9.25
CA PRO A 273 -2.14 10.54 8.63
C PRO A 273 -1.72 9.74 7.40
N VAL A 274 -1.39 10.43 6.31
CA VAL A 274 -1.07 9.80 5.01
C VAL A 274 0.16 8.87 5.09
N PHE A 275 1.07 9.10 6.04
CA PHE A 275 2.34 8.36 6.20
C PHE A 275 2.29 7.22 7.22
N THR A 276 1.12 6.84 7.71
CA THR A 276 0.98 5.68 8.60
C THR A 276 0.94 4.38 7.79
N ALA A 277 1.38 3.27 8.40
CA ALA A 277 1.28 1.96 7.79
C ALA A 277 -0.19 1.59 7.52
N ASP A 278 -0.48 1.06 6.33
CA ASP A 278 -1.81 0.63 5.92
C ASP A 278 -1.78 -0.88 5.61
N ARG A 279 -2.78 -1.60 6.10
CA ARG A 279 -2.94 -3.05 5.87
C ARG A 279 -4.08 -3.38 4.89
N GLU A 280 -4.65 -2.38 4.24
CA GLU A 280 -5.83 -2.54 3.36
C GLU A 280 -5.49 -2.42 1.87
N HIS A 281 -4.26 -2.77 1.49
CA HIS A 281 -3.84 -2.84 0.09
C HIS A 281 -4.64 -3.87 -0.71
N ILE A 282 -4.74 -3.71 -2.04
CA ILE A 282 -5.45 -4.62 -2.95
C ILE A 282 -5.01 -6.07 -2.70
N HIS A 283 -3.70 -6.30 -2.58
CA HIS A 283 -3.15 -7.63 -2.35
C HIS A 283 -3.59 -8.23 -1.00
N HIS A 284 -3.70 -7.43 0.07
CA HIS A 284 -4.23 -7.89 1.36
C HIS A 284 -5.72 -8.24 1.28
N LYS A 285 -6.52 -7.45 0.56
CA LYS A 285 -7.94 -7.74 0.34
C LYS A 285 -8.15 -9.05 -0.42
N LEU A 286 -7.30 -9.34 -1.41
CA LEU A 286 -7.36 -10.60 -2.15
C LEU A 286 -6.96 -11.80 -1.27
N LEU A 287 -5.95 -11.65 -0.40
CA LEU A 287 -5.58 -12.67 0.58
C LEU A 287 -6.71 -12.93 1.58
N GLN A 288 -7.37 -11.89 2.09
CA GLN A 288 -8.53 -12.01 2.99
C GLN A 288 -9.71 -12.76 2.37
N ARG A 289 -9.80 -12.79 1.04
CA ARG A 289 -10.81 -13.58 0.29
C ARG A 289 -10.43 -15.05 0.08
N GLY A 290 -9.34 -15.51 0.70
CA GLY A 290 -8.92 -16.91 0.65
C GLY A 290 -8.03 -17.27 -0.54
N LEU A 291 -7.57 -16.29 -1.35
CA LEU A 291 -6.60 -16.55 -2.40
C LEU A 291 -5.23 -16.80 -1.77
N SER A 292 -4.50 -17.79 -2.26
CA SER A 292 -3.10 -18.00 -1.88
C SER A 292 -2.22 -16.85 -2.41
N GLN A 293 -1.08 -16.60 -1.74
CA GLN A 293 -0.12 -15.57 -2.15
C GLN A 293 0.25 -15.67 -3.65
N ARG A 294 0.52 -16.88 -4.14
CA ARG A 294 0.84 -17.11 -5.54
C ARG A 294 -0.32 -16.76 -6.49
N GLN A 295 -1.56 -17.08 -6.11
CA GLN A 295 -2.74 -16.71 -6.91
C GLN A 295 -2.93 -15.21 -6.95
N VAL A 296 -2.75 -14.50 -5.82
CA VAL A 296 -2.83 -13.04 -5.76
C VAL A 296 -1.81 -12.42 -6.71
N VAL A 297 -0.54 -12.85 -6.64
CA VAL A 297 0.53 -12.32 -7.50
C VAL A 297 0.24 -12.57 -8.99
N ILE A 298 -0.19 -13.78 -9.36
CA ILE A 298 -0.55 -14.10 -10.75
C ILE A 298 -1.74 -13.24 -11.23
N THR A 299 -2.75 -13.05 -10.38
CA THR A 299 -3.89 -12.17 -10.72
C THR A 299 -3.44 -10.73 -10.95
N LEU A 300 -2.58 -10.19 -10.08
CA LEU A 300 -2.07 -8.84 -10.22
C LEU A 300 -1.09 -8.70 -11.40
N TYR A 301 -0.37 -9.77 -11.77
CA TYR A 301 0.39 -9.80 -13.03
C TYR A 301 -0.53 -9.72 -14.26
N ALA A 302 -1.65 -10.44 -14.26
CA ALA A 302 -2.62 -10.34 -15.34
C ALA A 302 -3.19 -8.91 -15.47
N VAL A 303 -3.45 -8.24 -14.33
CA VAL A 303 -3.85 -6.83 -14.31
C VAL A 303 -2.74 -5.93 -14.84
N SER A 304 -1.48 -6.13 -14.42
CA SER A 304 -0.32 -5.36 -14.92
C SER A 304 -0.11 -5.57 -16.42
N ALA A 305 -0.27 -6.81 -16.91
CA ALA A 305 -0.20 -7.13 -18.34
C ALA A 305 -1.32 -6.44 -19.12
N LEU A 306 -2.54 -6.41 -18.58
CA LEU A 306 -3.66 -5.69 -19.20
C LEU A 306 -3.37 -4.18 -19.30
N PHE A 307 -2.88 -3.55 -18.24
CA PHE A 307 -2.45 -2.15 -18.27
C PHE A 307 -1.34 -1.93 -19.29
N ALA A 308 -0.36 -2.83 -19.36
CA ALA A 308 0.72 -2.78 -20.35
C ALA A 308 0.18 -2.87 -21.79
N LEU A 309 -0.71 -3.81 -22.08
CA LEU A 309 -1.33 -3.96 -23.40
C LEU A 309 -2.17 -2.73 -23.77
N LEU A 310 -3.00 -2.25 -22.84
CA LEU A 310 -3.83 -1.05 -23.07
C LEU A 310 -2.95 0.18 -23.35
N SER A 311 -1.82 0.33 -22.64
CA SER A 311 -0.89 1.43 -22.89
C SER A 311 -0.24 1.36 -24.27
N LEU A 312 0.08 0.16 -24.78
CA LEU A 312 0.62 -0.02 -26.12
C LEU A 312 -0.39 0.31 -27.23
N PHE A 313 -1.70 0.17 -26.98
CA PHE A 313 -2.72 0.63 -27.91
C PHE A 313 -2.65 2.15 -28.17
N LEU A 314 -2.13 2.92 -27.21
CA LEU A 314 -1.95 4.37 -27.37
C LEU A 314 -0.80 4.74 -28.32
N LEU A 315 0.02 3.78 -28.79
CA LEU A 315 1.03 4.02 -29.83
C LEU A 315 0.40 4.38 -31.20
N TRP A 316 -0.85 3.95 -31.42
CA TRP A 316 -1.63 4.30 -32.65
C TRP A 316 -2.79 5.22 -32.23
N PRO A 317 -2.51 6.52 -32.06
CA PRO A 317 -3.48 7.43 -31.48
C PRO A 317 -4.54 7.81 -32.50
N THR A 318 -5.75 7.37 -32.22
CA THR A 318 -6.96 7.97 -32.77
C THR A 318 -7.80 8.47 -31.60
N GLU A 319 -8.67 9.46 -31.83
CA GLU A 319 -9.59 9.94 -30.77
C GLU A 319 -10.41 8.78 -30.20
N ARG A 320 -10.74 7.79 -31.04
CA ARG A 320 -11.47 6.59 -30.62
C ARG A 320 -10.65 5.66 -29.72
N THR A 321 -9.34 5.49 -29.99
CA THR A 321 -8.48 4.61 -29.18
C THR A 321 -8.27 5.15 -27.78
N LEU A 322 -8.06 6.45 -27.61
CA LEU A 322 -7.94 7.07 -26.30
C LEU A 322 -9.24 6.91 -25.49
N GLY A 323 -10.40 7.21 -26.13
CA GLY A 323 -11.71 7.02 -25.50
C GLY A 323 -11.97 5.58 -25.09
N LEU A 324 -11.62 4.60 -25.94
CA LEU A 324 -11.76 3.18 -25.63
C LEU A 324 -10.88 2.77 -24.43
N VAL A 325 -9.60 3.15 -24.45
CA VAL A 325 -8.66 2.83 -23.36
C VAL A 325 -9.17 3.41 -22.04
N LEU A 326 -9.58 4.68 -22.01
CA LEU A 326 -10.12 5.32 -20.82
C LEU A 326 -11.42 4.66 -20.35
N ALA A 327 -12.31 4.26 -21.27
CA ALA A 327 -13.55 3.56 -20.94
C ALA A 327 -13.27 2.18 -20.33
N VAL A 328 -12.38 1.40 -20.93
CA VAL A 328 -11.99 0.07 -20.42
C VAL A 328 -11.33 0.18 -19.05
N LEU A 329 -10.38 1.13 -18.88
CA LEU A 329 -9.71 1.36 -17.61
C LEU A 329 -10.68 1.85 -16.54
N GLY A 330 -11.51 2.85 -16.86
CA GLY A 330 -12.49 3.39 -15.91
C GLY A 330 -13.48 2.33 -15.46
N THR A 331 -14.01 1.55 -16.40
CA THR A 331 -14.94 0.44 -16.09
C THR A 331 -14.24 -0.66 -15.30
N GLY A 332 -13.02 -1.05 -15.68
CA GLY A 332 -12.25 -2.07 -14.96
C GLY A 332 -11.91 -1.67 -13.53
N VAL A 333 -11.45 -0.43 -13.33
CA VAL A 333 -11.18 0.14 -12.01
C VAL A 333 -12.47 0.21 -11.18
N TRP A 334 -13.56 0.68 -11.77
CA TRP A 334 -14.87 0.75 -11.11
C TRP A 334 -15.35 -0.63 -10.65
N ILE A 335 -15.33 -1.63 -11.52
CA ILE A 335 -15.70 -3.01 -11.18
C ILE A 335 -14.77 -3.57 -10.11
N GLY A 336 -13.45 -3.34 -10.24
CA GLY A 336 -12.45 -3.78 -9.26
C GLY A 336 -12.69 -3.20 -7.87
N VAL A 337 -12.91 -1.89 -7.78
CA VAL A 337 -13.21 -1.19 -6.52
C VAL A 337 -14.50 -1.70 -5.89
N GLN A 338 -15.56 -1.88 -6.68
CA GLN A 338 -16.84 -2.44 -6.21
C GLN A 338 -16.66 -3.88 -5.72
N HIS A 339 -15.95 -4.69 -6.49
CA HIS A 339 -15.74 -6.10 -6.15
C HIS A 339 -14.87 -6.26 -4.90
N LEU A 340 -13.83 -5.43 -4.72
CA LEU A 340 -12.95 -5.48 -3.54
C LEU A 340 -13.65 -5.01 -2.25
N GLY A 341 -14.84 -4.41 -2.35
CA GLY A 341 -15.67 -4.06 -1.20
C GLY A 341 -15.00 -3.03 -0.27
N TYR A 342 -14.34 -2.03 -0.84
CA TYR A 342 -13.81 -0.92 -0.04
C TYR A 342 -14.97 -0.13 0.57
N LEU A 343 -15.03 -0.16 1.90
CA LEU A 343 -16.11 0.46 2.69
C LEU A 343 -16.20 1.97 2.44
N GLU A 344 -15.05 2.61 2.24
CA GLU A 344 -14.90 4.04 1.99
C GLU A 344 -15.68 4.51 0.76
N PHE A 345 -15.64 3.73 -0.33
CA PHE A 345 -16.36 4.09 -1.56
C PHE A 345 -17.87 3.85 -1.47
N GLY A 346 -18.27 2.88 -0.63
CA GLY A 346 -19.69 2.69 -0.29
C GLY A 346 -20.27 3.91 0.44
N GLU A 347 -19.51 4.49 1.38
CA GLU A 347 -19.90 5.70 2.09
C GLU A 347 -19.88 6.94 1.20
N LEU A 348 -18.83 7.11 0.36
CA LEU A 348 -18.78 8.22 -0.62
C LEU A 348 -20.02 8.24 -1.53
N ARG A 349 -20.51 7.09 -1.96
CA ARG A 349 -21.72 7.00 -2.78
C ARG A 349 -22.95 7.47 -2.02
N ARG A 350 -23.06 7.16 -0.72
CA ARG A 350 -24.15 7.64 0.14
C ARG A 350 -24.06 9.13 0.39
N VAL A 351 -22.84 9.66 0.52
CA VAL A 351 -22.57 11.08 0.79
C VAL A 351 -22.77 11.94 -0.45
N ALA A 352 -22.45 11.46 -1.65
CA ALA A 352 -22.74 12.18 -2.89
C ALA A 352 -24.26 12.44 -3.08
N GLN A 353 -25.10 11.73 -2.32
CA GLN A 353 -26.56 11.95 -2.30
C GLN A 353 -27.03 12.89 -1.19
N ARG A 354 -26.17 13.29 -0.25
CA ARG A 354 -26.49 14.20 0.86
C ARG A 354 -25.29 15.12 1.11
N THR A 355 -25.54 16.42 1.31
CA THR A 355 -24.53 17.42 1.71
C THR A 355 -24.06 17.12 3.15
N ILE A 356 -23.19 16.11 3.34
CA ILE A 356 -22.78 15.65 4.68
C ILE A 356 -21.34 16.09 4.96
N GLU A 357 -21.10 16.54 6.17
CA GLU A 357 -19.79 16.94 6.65
C GLU A 357 -18.78 15.77 6.66
N ARG A 358 -17.51 16.06 6.39
CA ARG A 358 -16.39 15.08 6.36
C ARG A 358 -16.33 14.21 7.62
N GLN A 359 -16.73 14.75 8.77
CA GLN A 359 -16.68 14.06 10.06
C GLN A 359 -17.64 12.85 10.12
N VAL A 360 -18.83 12.97 9.55
CA VAL A 360 -19.79 11.83 9.50
C VAL A 360 -19.22 10.65 8.72
N ILE A 361 -18.48 10.92 7.64
CA ILE A 361 -17.83 9.86 6.85
C ILE A 361 -16.76 9.15 7.70
N ILE A 362 -15.92 9.92 8.38
CA ILE A 362 -14.85 9.39 9.23
C ILE A 362 -15.43 8.50 10.32
N ASN A 363 -16.49 8.98 11.00
CA ASN A 363 -17.13 8.27 12.09
C ASN A 363 -17.80 6.96 11.63
N ASN A 364 -18.53 7.01 10.52
CA ASN A 364 -19.15 5.82 9.93
C ASN A 364 -18.12 4.78 9.49
N LEU A 365 -17.00 5.23 8.92
CA LEU A 365 -15.91 4.33 8.51
C LEU A 365 -15.22 3.68 9.71
N ALA A 366 -15.01 4.42 10.81
CA ALA A 366 -14.42 3.87 12.02
C ALA A 366 -15.30 2.73 12.57
N LEU A 367 -16.62 2.95 12.64
CA LEU A 367 -17.55 1.95 13.15
C LEU A 367 -17.64 0.70 12.24
N ARG A 368 -17.66 0.89 10.91
CA ARG A 368 -17.67 -0.23 9.95
C ARG A 368 -16.39 -1.05 10.00
N ARG A 369 -15.23 -0.41 10.14
CA ARG A 369 -13.95 -1.11 10.32
C ARG A 369 -13.93 -1.93 11.59
N ALA A 370 -14.40 -1.32 12.69
CA ALA A 370 -14.53 -2.05 13.95
C ALA A 370 -15.45 -3.27 13.79
N ALA A 371 -16.57 -3.14 13.10
CA ALA A 371 -17.47 -4.25 12.82
C ALA A 371 -16.77 -5.38 12.01
N GLU A 372 -15.97 -5.05 11.00
CA GLU A 372 -15.22 -6.06 10.24
C GLU A 372 -14.07 -6.69 11.04
N GLU A 373 -13.36 -5.91 11.87
CA GLU A 373 -12.32 -6.42 12.75
C GLU A 373 -12.91 -7.33 13.85
N LEU A 374 -14.08 -6.98 14.38
CA LEU A 374 -14.79 -7.78 15.38
C LEU A 374 -15.23 -9.16 14.85
N LYS A 375 -15.51 -9.32 13.55
CA LYS A 375 -15.91 -10.62 12.95
C LYS A 375 -14.83 -11.70 13.07
N VAL A 376 -13.55 -11.32 13.19
CA VAL A 376 -12.41 -12.24 13.23
C VAL A 376 -11.70 -12.28 14.58
N THR A 377 -12.19 -11.49 15.55
CA THR A 377 -11.58 -11.38 16.88
C THR A 377 -12.08 -12.49 17.80
N SER A 378 -11.15 -13.12 18.54
CA SER A 378 -11.41 -14.17 19.53
C SER A 378 -10.79 -13.89 20.89
N GLU A 379 -10.21 -12.69 21.11
CA GLU A 379 -9.56 -12.26 22.37
C GLU A 379 -10.23 -11.01 22.94
N TYR A 380 -10.58 -11.03 24.24
CA TYR A 380 -11.20 -9.88 24.93
C TYR A 380 -10.34 -8.60 24.87
N VAL A 381 -9.01 -8.72 25.01
CA VAL A 381 -8.10 -7.56 24.95
C VAL A 381 -8.16 -6.89 23.59
N GLN A 382 -8.18 -7.68 22.53
CA GLN A 382 -8.28 -7.18 21.15
C GLN A 382 -9.64 -6.54 20.87
N LEU A 383 -10.73 -7.18 21.32
CA LEU A 383 -12.09 -6.66 21.23
C LEU A 383 -12.21 -5.28 21.89
N CYS A 384 -11.74 -5.15 23.14
CA CYS A 384 -11.77 -3.87 23.85
C CYS A 384 -10.95 -2.76 23.14
N ARG A 385 -9.78 -3.11 22.60
CA ARG A 385 -8.98 -2.14 21.81
C ARG A 385 -9.68 -1.68 20.53
N ILE A 386 -10.37 -2.58 19.83
CA ILE A 386 -11.16 -2.25 18.64
C ILE A 386 -12.28 -1.29 19.02
N LEU A 387 -13.02 -1.58 20.12
CA LEU A 387 -14.09 -0.70 20.61
C LEU A 387 -13.58 0.68 20.98
N MET A 388 -12.51 0.76 21.79
CA MET A 388 -11.91 2.04 22.14
C MET A 388 -11.47 2.83 20.90
N ALA A 389 -10.79 2.19 19.95
CA ALA A 389 -10.33 2.84 18.72
C ALA A 389 -11.50 3.34 17.86
N ALA A 390 -12.59 2.59 17.78
CA ALA A 390 -13.77 2.97 17.02
C ALA A 390 -14.51 4.14 17.66
N LEU A 391 -14.67 4.11 18.99
CA LEU A 391 -15.49 5.08 19.69
C LEU A 391 -14.73 6.37 20.06
N THR A 392 -13.39 6.29 20.24
CA THR A 392 -12.53 7.48 20.44
C THR A 392 -12.58 8.46 19.26
N ASN A 393 -12.71 7.94 18.06
CA ASN A 393 -12.74 8.75 16.83
C ASN A 393 -14.15 9.26 16.50
N ASN A 394 -15.16 8.85 17.25
CA ASN A 394 -16.53 9.26 17.11
C ASN A 394 -16.87 10.36 18.14
N ASP A 395 -17.95 11.12 17.90
CA ASP A 395 -18.47 12.13 18.83
C ASP A 395 -19.09 11.51 20.12
N LEU A 396 -18.49 10.44 20.62
CA LEU A 396 -18.93 9.77 21.85
C LEU A 396 -17.90 9.99 22.95
N ASP A 397 -18.39 10.30 24.14
CA ASP A 397 -17.54 10.72 25.25
C ASP A 397 -17.18 9.58 26.19
N ALA A 398 -18.04 8.56 26.28
CA ALA A 398 -17.81 7.38 27.11
C ALA A 398 -18.65 6.18 26.62
N PHE A 399 -18.27 5.00 27.04
CA PHE A 399 -19.14 3.83 26.96
C PHE A 399 -18.99 2.93 28.19
N ASP A 400 -20.07 2.24 28.54
CA ASP A 400 -20.10 1.17 29.53
C ASP A 400 -20.42 -0.14 28.81
N LEU A 401 -19.55 -1.13 28.95
CA LEU A 401 -19.75 -2.48 28.43
C LEU A 401 -20.05 -3.42 29.60
N GLN A 402 -21.30 -3.84 29.72
CA GLN A 402 -21.78 -4.81 30.70
C GLN A 402 -21.70 -6.21 30.09
N LEU A 403 -20.93 -7.09 30.70
CA LEU A 403 -20.73 -8.47 30.23
C LEU A 403 -21.36 -9.45 31.21
N LEU A 404 -21.95 -10.51 30.68
CA LEU A 404 -22.49 -11.63 31.48
C LEU A 404 -21.40 -12.68 31.78
N VAL A 405 -20.16 -12.21 32.04
CA VAL A 405 -18.99 -13.06 32.36
C VAL A 405 -18.44 -12.64 33.71
N SER A 406 -17.85 -13.59 34.44
CA SER A 406 -17.23 -13.30 35.75
C SER A 406 -16.14 -12.25 35.61
N PRO A 407 -16.10 -11.22 36.51
CA PRO A 407 -15.07 -10.18 36.46
C PRO A 407 -13.64 -10.70 36.64
N ALA A 408 -13.49 -11.89 37.26
CA ALA A 408 -12.19 -12.53 37.47
C ALA A 408 -11.54 -13.04 36.18
N ASP A 409 -12.32 -13.26 35.14
CA ASP A 409 -11.87 -13.78 33.85
C ASP A 409 -11.58 -12.67 32.82
N LEU A 410 -11.74 -11.39 33.20
CA LEU A 410 -11.50 -10.25 32.34
C LEU A 410 -10.05 -9.77 32.45
N PRO A 411 -9.32 -9.72 31.36
CA PRO A 411 -7.95 -9.19 31.38
C PRO A 411 -7.95 -7.68 31.63
N GLU A 412 -6.94 -7.20 32.37
CA GLU A 412 -6.70 -5.77 32.50
C GLU A 412 -6.37 -5.14 31.14
N VAL A 413 -7.20 -4.22 30.70
CA VAL A 413 -7.01 -3.48 29.44
C VAL A 413 -6.70 -2.03 29.77
N ARG A 414 -5.54 -1.55 29.37
CA ARG A 414 -5.13 -0.16 29.57
C ARG A 414 -6.12 0.82 28.94
N GLY A 415 -6.72 1.68 29.78
CA GLY A 415 -7.72 2.68 29.35
C GLY A 415 -9.17 2.26 29.56
N LEU A 416 -9.42 1.11 30.18
CA LEU A 416 -10.73 0.67 30.66
C LEU A 416 -10.67 0.51 32.19
N GLU A 417 -11.72 0.98 32.87
CA GLU A 417 -11.89 0.82 34.29
C GLU A 417 -12.99 -0.19 34.58
N LEU A 418 -12.71 -1.18 35.41
CA LEU A 418 -13.71 -2.11 35.92
C LEU A 418 -14.46 -1.44 37.07
N ILE A 419 -15.75 -1.21 36.87
CA ILE A 419 -16.63 -0.63 37.90
C ILE A 419 -17.56 -1.72 38.40
N SER A 420 -17.51 -1.99 39.73
CA SER A 420 -18.38 -2.97 40.38
C SER A 420 -19.26 -2.24 41.39
N PRO A 421 -20.42 -1.70 40.99
CA PRO A 421 -21.31 -1.01 41.89
C PRO A 421 -22.02 -2.01 42.83
N TRP A 422 -22.29 -1.59 44.07
CA TRP A 422 -23.05 -2.40 45.02
C TRP A 422 -24.46 -2.68 44.49
N GLY A 423 -24.80 -3.97 44.33
CA GLY A 423 -26.16 -4.40 43.92
C GLY A 423 -26.45 -4.34 42.40
N SER A 424 -25.47 -4.15 41.55
CA SER A 424 -25.61 -4.23 40.11
C SER A 424 -24.43 -4.99 39.46
N ASP A 425 -24.65 -5.53 38.27
CA ASP A 425 -23.61 -6.26 37.55
C ASP A 425 -22.41 -5.35 37.24
N PRO A 426 -21.19 -5.89 37.29
CA PRO A 426 -19.98 -5.15 36.95
C PRO A 426 -19.93 -4.81 35.46
N TYR A 427 -19.32 -3.65 35.14
CA TYR A 427 -19.15 -3.23 33.76
C TYR A 427 -17.78 -2.58 33.55
N LEU A 428 -17.30 -2.65 32.29
CA LEU A 428 -16.08 -1.98 31.84
C LEU A 428 -16.42 -0.59 31.32
N ARG A 429 -15.82 0.46 31.90
CA ARG A 429 -16.02 1.85 31.50
C ARG A 429 -14.81 2.38 30.75
N TRP A 430 -15.06 2.97 29.61
CA TRP A 430 -14.11 3.83 28.91
C TRP A 430 -14.62 5.28 28.92
N THR A 431 -13.70 6.21 29.19
CA THR A 431 -13.98 7.64 29.14
C THR A 431 -12.93 8.35 28.29
N ASN A 432 -13.33 9.31 27.50
CA ASN A 432 -12.41 10.17 26.78
C ASN A 432 -11.79 11.17 27.77
N ALA A 433 -10.52 10.97 28.10
CA ALA A 433 -9.78 11.72 29.12
C ALA A 433 -9.74 13.25 28.90
N ALA A 434 -10.05 13.72 27.70
CA ALA A 434 -10.09 15.16 27.38
C ALA A 434 -11.34 15.89 27.92
N ILE A 435 -12.39 15.18 28.34
CA ILE A 435 -13.73 15.76 28.58
C ILE A 435 -14.28 15.48 29.98
N PHE A 436 -13.86 14.41 30.64
CA PHE A 436 -14.40 14.02 31.95
C PHE A 436 -13.46 14.31 33.12
N SER A 437 -13.75 15.37 33.85
CA SER A 437 -13.41 15.49 35.25
C SER A 437 -14.59 14.99 36.09
N ASP A 438 -14.35 14.32 37.22
CA ASP A 438 -15.18 13.69 38.25
C ASP A 438 -16.63 14.17 38.51
N ALA A 439 -17.29 14.82 37.59
CA ALA A 439 -18.66 15.32 37.75
C ALA A 439 -19.68 14.26 37.32
N PRO A 440 -20.79 14.09 38.08
CA PRO A 440 -21.85 13.18 37.66
C PRO A 440 -22.40 13.58 36.30
N LEU A 441 -22.75 12.57 35.49
CA LEU A 441 -23.26 12.65 34.09
C LEU A 441 -24.55 13.52 33.89
N ARG A 442 -24.66 14.66 34.58
CA ARG A 442 -25.76 15.60 34.40
C ARG A 442 -25.64 16.31 33.05
N GLY A 443 -26.64 16.07 32.17
CA GLY A 443 -26.68 16.66 30.84
C GLY A 443 -26.05 15.80 29.74
N THR A 444 -25.87 14.48 29.97
CA THR A 444 -25.46 13.53 28.93
C THR A 444 -26.67 12.77 28.39
N CYS A 445 -26.68 12.57 27.06
CA CYS A 445 -27.55 11.59 26.41
C CYS A 445 -26.89 10.22 26.48
N SER A 446 -27.63 9.18 26.83
CA SER A 446 -27.18 7.79 26.81
C SER A 446 -28.05 6.95 25.90
N LEU A 447 -27.43 6.01 25.20
CA LEU A 447 -28.09 5.01 24.37
C LEU A 447 -27.61 3.64 24.83
N ARG A 448 -28.53 2.82 25.35
CA ARG A 448 -28.27 1.43 25.74
C ARG A 448 -28.70 0.50 24.60
N LEU A 449 -27.83 -0.42 24.26
CA LEU A 449 -28.01 -1.43 23.23
C LEU A 449 -27.76 -2.81 23.84
N ASP A 450 -28.76 -3.67 23.79
CA ASP A 450 -28.62 -5.05 24.26
C ASP A 450 -27.83 -5.87 23.22
N LEU A 451 -26.91 -6.70 23.71
CA LEU A 451 -26.01 -7.50 22.88
C LEU A 451 -26.55 -8.94 22.81
N VAL A 452 -27.23 -9.24 21.70
CA VAL A 452 -27.77 -10.56 21.42
C VAL A 452 -27.06 -11.12 20.18
N SER A 453 -26.45 -12.31 20.34
CA SER A 453 -25.71 -12.95 19.25
C SER A 453 -26.64 -13.50 18.15
N SER A 454 -26.08 -13.88 17.03
CA SER A 454 -26.80 -14.55 15.93
C SER A 454 -27.40 -15.90 16.35
N THR A 455 -26.85 -16.53 17.43
CA THR A 455 -27.38 -17.76 18.03
C THR A 455 -28.57 -17.51 18.97
N GLY A 456 -28.91 -16.23 19.23
CA GLY A 456 -29.97 -15.82 20.17
C GLY A 456 -29.51 -15.74 21.64
N ARG A 457 -28.22 -15.90 21.93
CA ARG A 457 -27.67 -15.81 23.27
C ARG A 457 -27.48 -14.34 23.68
N GLN A 458 -27.94 -13.99 24.86
CA GLN A 458 -27.67 -12.68 25.45
C GLN A 458 -26.25 -12.64 26.00
N CYS A 459 -25.39 -11.74 25.49
CA CYS A 459 -23.97 -11.62 25.86
C CYS A 459 -23.72 -10.44 26.79
N GLY A 460 -24.65 -9.49 26.90
CA GLY A 460 -24.52 -8.31 27.74
C GLY A 460 -25.26 -7.10 27.19
N ALA A 461 -24.75 -5.90 27.53
CA ALA A 461 -25.25 -4.64 26.96
C ALA A 461 -24.10 -3.63 26.83
N ILE A 462 -24.18 -2.76 25.83
CA ILE A 462 -23.30 -1.59 25.69
C ILE A 462 -24.13 -0.32 25.86
N THR A 463 -23.69 0.60 26.73
CA THR A 463 -24.30 1.93 26.86
C THR A 463 -23.29 2.95 26.41
N VAL A 464 -23.62 3.74 25.42
CA VAL A 464 -22.78 4.83 24.90
C VAL A 464 -23.31 6.16 25.42
N TYR A 465 -22.39 7.07 25.75
CA TYR A 465 -22.69 8.37 26.35
C TYR A 465 -22.17 9.50 25.47
N ARG A 466 -22.98 10.57 25.38
CA ARG A 466 -22.58 11.81 24.73
C ARG A 466 -23.02 13.00 25.56
N GLN A 467 -22.12 13.95 25.76
CA GLN A 467 -22.46 15.21 26.40
C GLN A 467 -23.40 16.02 25.48
N TYR A 468 -24.43 16.61 26.07
CA TYR A 468 -25.39 17.44 25.31
C TYR A 468 -24.65 18.61 24.69
N SER A 469 -24.59 18.66 23.36
CA SER A 469 -24.03 19.76 22.60
C SER A 469 -25.08 20.23 21.57
N ALA A 470 -25.02 21.50 21.19
CA ALA A 470 -25.89 22.05 20.16
C ALA A 470 -25.61 21.53 18.75
N ARG A 471 -24.62 20.63 18.59
CA ARG A 471 -24.28 20.03 17.30
C ARG A 471 -25.01 18.70 17.11
N ASP A 472 -25.50 18.46 15.91
CA ASP A 472 -26.11 17.18 15.54
C ASP A 472 -25.11 16.02 15.71
N VAL A 473 -25.64 14.82 15.93
CA VAL A 473 -24.83 13.59 15.99
C VAL A 473 -24.18 13.34 14.63
N GLN A 474 -22.86 13.38 14.57
CA GLN A 474 -22.11 13.17 13.35
C GLN A 474 -21.83 11.67 13.11
N LEU A 475 -22.86 10.83 13.24
CA LEU A 475 -22.82 9.38 13.06
C LEU A 475 -24.15 8.91 12.51
N ASP A 476 -24.13 7.94 11.59
CA ASP A 476 -25.36 7.24 11.18
C ASP A 476 -25.80 6.29 12.31
N LEU A 477 -26.79 6.70 13.06
CA LEU A 477 -27.33 5.94 14.19
C LEU A 477 -27.82 4.54 13.77
N ASN A 478 -28.25 4.35 12.53
CA ASN A 478 -28.69 3.02 12.05
C ASN A 478 -27.52 2.01 12.03
N LEU A 479 -26.28 2.47 11.76
CA LEU A 479 -25.11 1.60 11.82
C LEU A 479 -24.83 1.12 13.26
N LEU A 480 -24.98 2.03 14.22
CA LEU A 480 -24.76 1.73 15.63
C LEU A 480 -25.87 0.86 16.22
N ILE A 481 -27.13 1.07 15.83
CA ILE A 481 -28.30 0.42 16.44
C ILE A 481 -28.60 -0.94 15.79
N CYS A 482 -28.49 -1.06 14.46
CA CYS A 482 -29.02 -2.24 13.77
C CYS A 482 -28.02 -3.38 13.61
N SER A 483 -26.78 -3.09 13.16
CA SER A 483 -25.84 -4.16 12.79
C SER A 483 -24.69 -4.33 13.77
N PHE A 484 -24.24 -3.25 14.39
CA PHE A 484 -23.08 -3.26 15.26
C PHE A 484 -23.27 -4.08 16.55
N PRO A 485 -24.44 -4.00 17.26
CA PRO A 485 -24.64 -4.77 18.49
C PRO A 485 -24.60 -6.28 18.28
N GLN A 486 -25.18 -6.77 17.20
CA GLN A 486 -25.16 -8.20 16.86
C GLN A 486 -23.74 -8.68 16.54
N ILE A 487 -22.97 -7.92 15.74
CA ILE A 487 -21.57 -8.27 15.42
C ILE A 487 -20.69 -8.26 16.69
N LEU A 488 -20.93 -7.30 17.59
CA LEU A 488 -20.24 -7.23 18.86
C LEU A 488 -20.61 -8.41 19.77
N ALA A 489 -21.89 -8.80 19.82
CA ALA A 489 -22.37 -9.95 20.57
C ALA A 489 -21.76 -11.26 20.05
N ASP A 490 -21.71 -11.47 18.73
CA ASP A 490 -21.06 -12.63 18.11
C ASP A 490 -19.56 -12.68 18.43
N ALA A 491 -18.89 -11.52 18.50
CA ALA A 491 -17.48 -11.44 18.89
C ALA A 491 -17.27 -11.78 20.38
N LEU A 492 -18.16 -11.32 21.25
CA LEU A 492 -18.13 -11.66 22.69
C LEU A 492 -18.35 -13.16 22.92
N GLU A 493 -19.28 -13.78 22.18
CA GLU A 493 -19.52 -15.21 22.26
C GLU A 493 -18.27 -16.02 21.86
N ARG A 494 -17.60 -15.66 20.75
CA ARG A 494 -16.33 -16.29 20.35
C ARG A 494 -15.22 -16.10 21.36
N CYS A 495 -15.11 -14.91 21.97
CA CYS A 495 -14.11 -14.66 23.03
C CYS A 495 -14.36 -15.55 24.24
N ALA A 496 -15.63 -15.74 24.65
CA ALA A 496 -16.00 -16.60 25.77
C ALA A 496 -15.69 -18.08 25.48
N GLU A 497 -15.97 -18.57 24.28
CA GLU A 497 -15.65 -19.93 23.84
C GLU A 497 -14.14 -20.17 23.83
N SER A 498 -13.35 -19.26 23.27
CA SER A 498 -11.89 -19.34 23.23
C SER A 498 -11.26 -19.36 24.63
N THR A 499 -11.80 -18.58 25.58
CA THR A 499 -11.33 -18.56 26.96
C THR A 499 -11.66 -19.85 27.69
N ALA A 500 -12.84 -20.42 27.45
CA ALA A 500 -13.26 -21.71 28.00
C ALA A 500 -12.40 -22.88 27.50
N GLU A 501 -12.04 -22.88 26.21
CA GLU A 501 -11.12 -23.89 25.64
C GLU A 501 -9.73 -23.83 26.27
N VAL A 502 -9.16 -22.63 26.47
CA VAL A 502 -7.85 -22.44 27.09
C VAL A 502 -7.86 -22.94 28.54
N SER A 503 -8.89 -22.60 29.31
CA SER A 503 -9.02 -23.06 30.71
C SER A 503 -9.17 -24.58 30.85
N LEU A 504 -9.85 -25.23 29.91
CA LEU A 504 -9.97 -26.71 29.85
C LEU A 504 -8.63 -27.38 29.50
N VAL A 505 -7.83 -26.76 28.64
CA VAL A 505 -6.50 -27.29 28.27
C VAL A 505 -5.52 -27.14 29.45
N GLU A 506 -5.53 -26.01 30.15
CA GLU A 506 -4.70 -25.79 31.34
C GLU A 506 -5.10 -26.76 32.48
N HIS A 507 -6.40 -26.92 32.75
CA HIS A 507 -6.88 -27.85 33.77
C HIS A 507 -6.52 -29.32 33.46
N ASN A 508 -6.59 -29.72 32.18
CA ASN A 508 -6.16 -31.06 31.77
C ASN A 508 -4.63 -31.24 31.81
N ALA A 509 -3.85 -30.17 31.57
CA ALA A 509 -2.39 -30.21 31.72
C ALA A 509 -1.96 -30.37 33.19
N ASP A 510 -2.63 -29.66 34.09
CA ASP A 510 -2.39 -29.80 35.54
C ASP A 510 -2.76 -31.17 36.08
N LEU A 511 -3.83 -31.80 35.56
CA LEU A 511 -4.22 -33.16 35.89
C LEU A 511 -3.26 -34.24 35.35
N LEU A 512 -2.48 -33.95 34.33
CA LEU A 512 -1.47 -34.84 33.75
C LEU A 512 -0.09 -34.69 34.41
N THR A 513 0.10 -33.62 35.23
CA THR A 513 1.35 -33.33 35.95
C THR A 513 1.26 -33.60 37.44
N ALA A 514 0.08 -33.93 37.97
CA ALA A 514 -0.17 -34.38 39.37
C ALA A 514 -0.30 -35.93 39.42
#